data_8de2b74bfe18a9d4e43cb4cf10d23864
#
_entry.id   8de2b74bfe18a9d4e43cb4cf10d23864
#
_cell.length_a   1.000
_cell.length_b   1.000
_cell.length_c   1.000
_cell.angle_alpha   90.00
_cell.angle_beta   90.00
_cell.angle_gamma   90.00
#
_symmetry.space_group_name_H-M   'P 1'
#
loop_
_entity.id
_entity.type
_entity.pdbx_description
1 polymer ?
#
loop_
_entity_poly.entity_id
_entity_poly.type
_entity_poly.pdbx_seq_one_letter_code
_entity_poly.pdbx_strand_id
1 'polypeptide(L)'
;MKNIFKYMAGVLVAGFAMTSCSPEDFTGANGNIPQASDYTDNFKVTVDQTTNYANFEFTSAPGVSPIWIIDGTYQASYGFSKYYRKKGSYTVECKVKNANGISDGSITKTFEIEKTIMNGFGGFVEDSEFNMFKGVTFNVASFYYAPGWGQIADPKYTYQNGAFVVSLPEATTDQWQAQMHVELDKVIALSVDKTYDFSVIITSTTKHPGVTVKVQQKGDDNTFINMQRVALDANEPKCIWFSNVPGVNITDLKFALDFGGNEANTDITLESFVLKDHANDDGTEIPEVQEPEPSWVKVG
;
A
#
# COMPACT_ATOMS: atom_id res chain seq x y z
N MET A 1 21.22 8.71 39.92
CA MET A 1 20.31 7.68 40.42
C MET A 1 19.07 8.29 41.10
N LYS A 2 18.33 9.19 40.41
CA LYS A 2 17.11 9.80 40.99
C LYS A 2 15.87 9.77 40.06
N ASN A 3 15.97 9.16 38.88
CA ASN A 3 14.86 9.16 37.89
C ASN A 3 14.23 7.78 37.59
N ILE A 4 14.69 6.72 38.26
CA ILE A 4 14.15 5.35 38.01
C ILE A 4 12.89 5.09 38.85
N PHE A 5 12.69 5.82 39.97
CA PHE A 5 11.54 5.61 40.86
C PHE A 5 10.23 6.28 40.37
N LYS A 6 10.27 7.14 39.38
CA LYS A 6 9.05 7.82 38.87
C LYS A 6 8.23 6.98 37.88
N TYR A 7 8.82 5.95 37.27
CA TYR A 7 8.14 5.10 36.33
C TYR A 7 7.57 3.79 36.90
N MET A 8 8.02 3.42 38.11
CA MET A 8 7.48 2.23 38.80
C MET A 8 6.15 2.47 39.53
N ALA A 9 5.78 3.71 39.80
CA ALA A 9 4.51 4.02 40.45
C ALA A 9 3.30 4.08 39.48
N GLY A 10 3.55 4.18 38.16
CA GLY A 10 2.49 4.24 37.16
C GLY A 10 1.95 2.88 36.70
N VAL A 11 2.70 1.81 36.89
CA VAL A 11 2.31 0.46 36.41
C VAL A 11 1.48 -0.31 37.43
N LEU A 12 1.49 0.11 38.69
CA LEU A 12 0.78 -0.59 39.79
C LEU A 12 -0.68 -0.16 39.98
N VAL A 13 -1.14 0.89 39.29
CA VAL A 13 -2.55 1.37 39.44
C VAL A 13 -3.44 0.87 38.29
N ALA A 14 -2.87 0.40 37.19
CA ALA A 14 -3.66 -0.18 36.06
C ALA A 14 -4.04 -1.65 36.28
N GLY A 15 -3.55 -2.30 37.33
CA GLY A 15 -3.76 -3.74 37.58
C GLY A 15 -4.96 -4.10 38.43
N PHE A 16 -5.71 -3.15 39.00
CA PHE A 16 -6.79 -3.44 39.95
C PHE A 16 -8.20 -3.03 39.57
N ALA A 17 -8.44 -2.76 38.28
CA ALA A 17 -9.81 -2.52 37.77
C ALA A 17 -10.46 -3.76 37.15
N MET A 18 -9.96 -4.97 37.43
CA MET A 18 -10.56 -6.24 37.05
C MET A 18 -11.15 -6.93 38.26
N THR A 19 -11.89 -6.20 39.05
CA THR A 19 -12.65 -6.85 40.12
C THR A 19 -14.13 -6.77 39.82
N SER A 20 -14.66 -7.95 39.61
CA SER A 20 -16.01 -8.31 39.94
C SER A 20 -17.13 -7.75 39.06
N CYS A 21 -17.27 -8.31 37.86
CA CYS A 21 -18.64 -8.68 37.50
C CYS A 21 -18.91 -10.02 38.19
N SER A 22 -19.70 -9.95 39.25
CA SER A 22 -20.27 -11.13 39.92
C SER A 22 -21.06 -11.93 38.88
N PRO A 23 -20.89 -13.26 38.78
CA PRO A 23 -21.66 -14.07 37.83
C PRO A 23 -23.18 -14.13 38.15
N GLU A 24 -23.59 -13.51 39.25
CA GLU A 24 -24.94 -13.69 39.78
C GLU A 24 -25.99 -12.78 39.17
N ASP A 25 -25.63 -11.75 38.40
CA ASP A 25 -26.62 -10.83 37.80
C ASP A 25 -27.00 -11.14 36.35
N PHE A 26 -26.50 -12.24 35.77
CA PHE A 26 -26.89 -12.68 34.44
C PHE A 26 -28.12 -13.62 34.49
N THR A 27 -29.28 -13.09 34.80
CA THR A 27 -30.58 -13.79 34.72
C THR A 27 -31.11 -13.89 33.28
N GLY A 28 -30.26 -14.17 32.29
CA GLY A 28 -30.69 -14.19 30.89
C GLY A 28 -30.34 -15.43 30.10
N ALA A 29 -29.50 -16.28 30.61
CA ALA A 29 -29.17 -17.54 29.94
C ALA A 29 -29.62 -18.72 30.84
N ASN A 30 -30.33 -19.65 30.26
CA ASN A 30 -30.81 -20.89 30.94
C ASN A 30 -29.63 -21.85 31.34
N GLY A 31 -28.45 -21.33 31.62
CA GLY A 31 -27.25 -22.12 31.90
C GLY A 31 -26.66 -22.78 30.65
N ASN A 32 -27.19 -22.63 29.48
CA ASN A 32 -26.77 -23.25 28.25
C ASN A 32 -25.92 -22.31 27.40
N ILE A 33 -24.94 -22.88 26.71
CA ILE A 33 -24.22 -22.22 25.63
C ILE A 33 -25.17 -22.02 24.47
N PRO A 34 -25.27 -20.81 23.84
CA PRO A 34 -26.18 -20.57 22.73
C PRO A 34 -25.75 -21.37 21.49
N GLN A 35 -26.71 -21.70 20.64
CA GLN A 35 -26.41 -22.31 19.34
C GLN A 35 -26.44 -21.23 18.27
N ALA A 36 -25.42 -21.20 17.39
CA ALA A 36 -25.35 -20.18 16.32
C ALA A 36 -26.56 -20.24 15.37
N SER A 37 -27.10 -21.45 15.14
CA SER A 37 -28.26 -21.69 14.29
C SER A 37 -29.54 -20.97 14.75
N ASP A 38 -29.68 -20.75 16.05
CA ASP A 38 -30.84 -20.07 16.61
C ASP A 38 -30.90 -18.56 16.32
N TYR A 39 -29.74 -18.03 15.87
CA TYR A 39 -29.54 -16.61 15.59
C TYR A 39 -29.25 -16.33 14.12
N THR A 40 -29.60 -17.27 13.22
CA THR A 40 -29.30 -17.11 11.78
C THR A 40 -29.84 -15.81 11.22
N ASP A 41 -31.05 -15.40 11.61
CA ASP A 41 -31.72 -14.17 11.12
C ASP A 41 -31.20 -12.90 11.78
N ASN A 42 -30.46 -13.03 12.88
CA ASN A 42 -29.80 -11.90 13.54
C ASN A 42 -28.55 -11.44 12.80
N PHE A 43 -27.87 -12.34 12.09
CA PHE A 43 -26.71 -12.02 11.28
C PHE A 43 -27.13 -11.55 9.89
N LYS A 44 -26.77 -10.34 9.54
CA LYS A 44 -27.01 -9.74 8.23
C LYS A 44 -25.72 -9.29 7.60
N VAL A 45 -25.58 -9.53 6.30
CA VAL A 45 -24.51 -9.00 5.47
C VAL A 45 -25.15 -8.31 4.28
N THR A 46 -24.83 -7.04 4.10
CA THR A 46 -25.29 -6.25 2.96
C THR A 46 -24.08 -5.65 2.25
N VAL A 47 -24.10 -5.56 0.93
CA VAL A 47 -23.02 -5.01 0.15
C VAL A 47 -23.47 -3.76 -0.57
N ASP A 48 -22.71 -2.69 -0.41
CA ASP A 48 -22.78 -1.53 -1.31
C ASP A 48 -21.94 -1.83 -2.56
N GLN A 49 -22.60 -2.22 -3.64
CA GLN A 49 -21.95 -2.55 -4.91
C GLN A 49 -21.33 -1.35 -5.62
N THR A 50 -21.56 -0.13 -5.13
CA THR A 50 -20.90 1.07 -5.67
C THR A 50 -19.50 1.23 -5.10
N THR A 51 -19.34 0.95 -3.82
CA THR A 51 -18.09 1.15 -3.06
C THR A 51 -17.39 -0.16 -2.70
N ASN A 52 -18.03 -1.31 -2.91
CA ASN A 52 -17.59 -2.65 -2.49
C ASN A 52 -17.35 -2.80 -0.98
N TYR A 53 -18.04 -1.99 -0.16
CA TYR A 53 -18.08 -2.25 1.28
C TYR A 53 -19.17 -3.26 1.62
N ALA A 54 -18.78 -4.35 2.28
CA ALA A 54 -19.71 -5.26 2.94
C ALA A 54 -19.95 -4.76 4.38
N ASN A 55 -21.21 -4.60 4.73
CA ASN A 55 -21.65 -4.19 6.05
C ASN A 55 -22.17 -5.42 6.80
N PHE A 56 -21.60 -5.68 7.94
CA PHE A 56 -21.91 -6.79 8.82
C PHE A 56 -22.70 -6.26 10.02
N GLU A 57 -23.88 -6.77 10.24
CA GLU A 57 -24.76 -6.33 11.32
C GLU A 57 -25.34 -7.52 12.08
N PHE A 58 -25.35 -7.43 13.38
CA PHE A 58 -26.05 -8.37 14.26
C PHE A 58 -27.19 -7.67 14.98
N THR A 59 -28.42 -8.09 14.70
CA THR A 59 -29.58 -7.61 15.43
C THR A 59 -29.48 -8.09 16.87
N SER A 60 -29.46 -7.16 17.81
CA SER A 60 -29.28 -7.46 19.24
C SER A 60 -30.28 -8.50 19.74
N ALA A 61 -29.78 -9.49 20.48
CA ALA A 61 -30.58 -10.48 21.19
C ALA A 61 -30.17 -10.47 22.67
N PRO A 62 -31.12 -10.59 23.61
CA PRO A 62 -30.85 -10.53 25.05
C PRO A 62 -29.79 -11.57 25.47
N GLY A 63 -28.74 -11.11 26.15
CA GLY A 63 -27.69 -11.96 26.73
C GLY A 63 -26.76 -12.63 25.74
N VAL A 64 -26.83 -12.29 24.42
CA VAL A 64 -26.02 -12.90 23.36
C VAL A 64 -25.25 -11.83 22.60
N SER A 65 -23.99 -12.13 22.30
CA SER A 65 -23.12 -11.29 21.47
C SER A 65 -22.60 -12.06 20.26
N PRO A 66 -22.43 -11.40 19.11
CA PRO A 66 -21.94 -12.02 17.89
C PRO A 66 -20.41 -12.20 17.92
N ILE A 67 -19.95 -13.19 17.16
CA ILE A 67 -18.56 -13.36 16.75
C ILE A 67 -18.57 -13.64 15.26
N TRP A 68 -17.92 -12.77 14.50
CA TRP A 68 -17.66 -12.94 13.08
C TRP A 68 -16.26 -13.50 12.88
N ILE A 69 -16.11 -14.43 11.98
CA ILE A 69 -14.81 -14.99 11.61
C ILE A 69 -14.62 -14.76 10.11
N ILE A 70 -13.71 -13.84 9.78
CA ILE A 70 -13.41 -13.43 8.40
C ILE A 70 -11.93 -13.67 8.17
N ASP A 71 -11.59 -14.46 7.17
CA ASP A 71 -10.21 -14.81 6.83
C ASP A 71 -9.41 -15.33 8.06
N GLY A 72 -10.08 -16.10 8.93
CA GLY A 72 -9.50 -16.62 10.15
C GLY A 72 -9.39 -15.63 11.32
N THR A 73 -9.77 -14.36 11.11
CA THR A 73 -9.75 -13.31 12.14
C THR A 73 -11.08 -13.20 12.86
N TYR A 74 -11.05 -13.14 14.19
CA TYR A 74 -12.21 -13.02 15.05
C TYR A 74 -12.58 -11.57 15.30
N GLN A 75 -13.83 -11.20 15.00
CA GLN A 75 -14.39 -9.87 15.24
C GLN A 75 -15.63 -9.96 16.12
N ALA A 76 -15.56 -9.46 17.37
CA ALA A 76 -16.70 -9.38 18.27
C ALA A 76 -17.34 -7.97 18.20
N SER A 77 -18.21 -7.76 17.23
CA SER A 77 -18.87 -6.46 17.01
C SER A 77 -20.30 -6.66 16.57
N TYR A 78 -21.20 -5.78 17.00
CA TYR A 78 -22.60 -5.75 16.55
C TYR A 78 -22.76 -5.13 15.16
N GLY A 79 -21.78 -4.36 14.70
CA GLY A 79 -21.75 -3.80 13.35
C GLY A 79 -20.35 -3.29 13.00
N PHE A 80 -19.95 -3.55 11.76
CA PHE A 80 -18.71 -3.03 11.14
C PHE A 80 -18.83 -3.16 9.63
N SER A 81 -17.89 -2.53 8.91
CA SER A 81 -17.78 -2.63 7.46
C SER A 81 -16.39 -3.09 7.06
N LYS A 82 -16.30 -3.88 6.00
CA LYS A 82 -15.02 -4.29 5.39
C LYS A 82 -15.08 -4.05 3.88
N TYR A 83 -14.00 -3.50 3.34
CA TYR A 83 -13.84 -3.30 1.90
C TYR A 83 -13.36 -4.59 1.24
N TYR A 84 -13.96 -4.92 0.08
CA TYR A 84 -13.59 -6.06 -0.76
C TYR A 84 -13.29 -5.57 -2.18
N ARG A 85 -12.03 -5.53 -2.54
CA ARG A 85 -11.60 -4.99 -3.82
C ARG A 85 -12.05 -5.81 -5.03
N LYS A 86 -11.98 -7.14 -4.92
CA LYS A 86 -12.20 -8.05 -6.04
C LYS A 86 -13.65 -8.48 -6.18
N LYS A 87 -14.08 -8.62 -7.43
CA LYS A 87 -15.28 -9.38 -7.78
C LYS A 87 -15.14 -10.84 -7.28
N GLY A 88 -16.17 -11.36 -6.67
CA GLY A 88 -16.19 -12.75 -6.21
C GLY A 88 -17.29 -13.03 -5.21
N SER A 89 -17.40 -14.31 -4.85
CA SER A 89 -18.26 -14.80 -3.79
C SER A 89 -17.42 -14.96 -2.52
N TYR A 90 -17.90 -14.38 -1.44
CA TYR A 90 -17.22 -14.36 -0.15
C TYR A 90 -18.09 -14.99 0.92
N THR A 91 -17.46 -15.60 1.90
CA THR A 91 -18.12 -16.21 3.04
C THR A 91 -17.60 -15.63 4.35
N VAL A 92 -18.49 -15.55 5.33
CA VAL A 92 -18.16 -15.24 6.72
C VAL A 92 -18.75 -16.29 7.62
N GLU A 93 -17.95 -16.81 8.52
CA GLU A 93 -18.42 -17.71 9.56
C GLU A 93 -18.91 -16.89 10.76
N CYS A 94 -20.06 -17.28 11.33
CA CYS A 94 -20.69 -16.55 12.40
C CYS A 94 -20.92 -17.47 13.60
N LYS A 95 -20.49 -17.04 14.76
CA LYS A 95 -20.74 -17.68 16.06
C LYS A 95 -21.41 -16.70 17.01
N VAL A 96 -21.97 -17.22 18.08
CA VAL A 96 -22.53 -16.42 19.17
C VAL A 96 -21.89 -16.82 20.49
N LYS A 97 -21.89 -15.89 21.44
CA LYS A 97 -21.44 -16.14 22.82
C LYS A 97 -22.41 -15.54 23.83
N ASN A 98 -22.47 -16.16 24.98
CA ASN A 98 -23.12 -15.63 26.18
C ASN A 98 -22.21 -15.77 27.39
N ALA A 99 -22.73 -15.55 28.60
CA ALA A 99 -21.96 -15.71 29.85
C ALA A 99 -21.44 -17.14 30.09
N ASN A 100 -22.05 -18.15 29.46
CA ASN A 100 -21.70 -19.57 29.65
C ASN A 100 -20.66 -20.07 28.63
N GLY A 101 -20.47 -19.36 27.53
CA GLY A 101 -19.47 -19.72 26.52
C GLY A 101 -19.81 -19.30 25.09
N ILE A 102 -18.98 -19.79 24.17
CA ILE A 102 -19.11 -19.59 22.72
C ILE A 102 -19.79 -20.82 22.12
N SER A 103 -20.68 -20.63 21.14
CA SER A 103 -21.35 -21.73 20.42
C SER A 103 -20.35 -22.74 19.85
N ASP A 104 -20.63 -24.02 20.02
CA ASP A 104 -19.81 -25.09 19.42
C ASP A 104 -19.92 -25.08 17.89
N GLY A 105 -21.14 -24.90 17.38
CA GLY A 105 -21.42 -24.73 15.95
C GLY A 105 -21.29 -23.28 15.48
N SER A 106 -21.24 -23.13 14.16
CA SER A 106 -21.28 -21.87 13.46
C SER A 106 -22.31 -21.89 12.32
N ILE A 107 -22.69 -20.73 11.83
CA ILE A 107 -23.40 -20.58 10.57
C ILE A 107 -22.51 -19.82 9.58
N THR A 108 -22.78 -19.99 8.30
CA THR A 108 -22.06 -19.29 7.23
C THR A 108 -23.00 -18.34 6.52
N LYS A 109 -22.58 -17.10 6.32
CA LYS A 109 -23.21 -16.15 5.41
C LYS A 109 -22.37 -15.98 4.18
N THR A 110 -23.01 -16.01 3.00
CA THR A 110 -22.36 -15.78 1.70
C THR A 110 -22.87 -14.47 1.13
N PHE A 111 -21.98 -13.72 0.50
CA PHE A 111 -22.31 -12.49 -0.19
C PHE A 111 -21.45 -12.34 -1.45
N GLU A 112 -21.95 -11.54 -2.41
CA GLU A 112 -21.31 -11.35 -3.70
C GLU A 112 -20.79 -9.92 -3.85
N ILE A 113 -19.59 -9.79 -4.39
CA ILE A 113 -19.03 -8.56 -4.92
C ILE A 113 -19.13 -8.64 -6.44
N GLU A 114 -19.94 -7.78 -7.05
CA GLU A 114 -20.28 -7.88 -8.47
C GLU A 114 -19.20 -7.37 -9.42
N LYS A 115 -18.33 -6.46 -8.94
CA LYS A 115 -17.26 -5.85 -9.74
C LYS A 115 -15.99 -5.68 -8.96
N THR A 116 -14.85 -5.72 -9.64
CA THR A 116 -13.57 -5.31 -9.06
C THR A 116 -13.46 -3.79 -9.09
N ILE A 117 -13.08 -3.19 -7.95
CA ILE A 117 -12.76 -1.76 -7.86
C ILE A 117 -11.25 -1.61 -7.66
N MET A 118 -10.60 -0.93 -8.60
CA MET A 118 -9.20 -0.57 -8.52
C MET A 118 -9.08 0.69 -7.65
N ASN A 119 -8.73 0.50 -6.39
CA ASN A 119 -8.30 1.61 -5.53
C ASN A 119 -6.85 1.90 -5.83
N GLY A 120 -6.57 3.04 -6.38
CA GLY A 120 -5.31 3.53 -6.86
C GLY A 120 -3.98 3.07 -6.24
N PHE A 121 -4.00 2.26 -5.24
CA PHE A 121 -2.81 1.81 -4.53
C PHE A 121 -2.61 0.28 -4.54
N GLY A 122 -3.64 -0.50 -4.71
CA GLY A 122 -3.50 -1.96 -4.72
C GLY A 122 -2.94 -2.48 -6.03
N GLY A 123 -2.04 -3.46 -5.98
CA GLY A 123 -1.57 -4.15 -7.16
C GLY A 123 -0.28 -3.63 -7.78
N PHE A 124 0.58 -2.99 -7.00
CA PHE A 124 1.95 -2.69 -7.38
C PHE A 124 2.87 -3.85 -6.97
N VAL A 125 2.82 -4.93 -7.74
CA VAL A 125 3.66 -6.12 -7.52
C VAL A 125 4.64 -6.25 -8.66
N GLU A 126 5.92 -6.24 -8.32
CA GLU A 126 7.03 -6.29 -9.28
C GLU A 126 6.98 -7.55 -10.16
N ASP A 127 6.70 -8.70 -9.56
CA ASP A 127 6.63 -9.99 -10.27
C ASP A 127 5.27 -10.29 -10.94
N SER A 128 4.32 -9.36 -10.88
CA SER A 128 3.01 -9.54 -11.51
C SER A 128 3.14 -9.75 -13.02
N GLU A 129 2.33 -10.65 -13.58
CA GLU A 129 2.22 -10.83 -15.04
C GLU A 129 1.71 -9.57 -15.75
N PHE A 130 1.08 -8.67 -15.03
CA PHE A 130 0.60 -7.39 -15.55
C PHE A 130 1.64 -6.26 -15.47
N ASN A 131 2.75 -6.46 -14.75
CA ASN A 131 3.82 -5.49 -14.73
C ASN A 131 4.56 -5.46 -16.07
N MET A 132 4.44 -4.36 -16.80
CA MET A 132 5.08 -4.16 -18.11
C MET A 132 6.61 -4.16 -18.00
N PHE A 133 7.17 -3.95 -16.79
CA PHE A 133 8.61 -4.02 -16.56
C PHE A 133 9.11 -5.40 -16.14
N LYS A 134 8.22 -6.40 -16.03
CA LYS A 134 8.64 -7.76 -15.70
C LYS A 134 9.64 -8.30 -16.72
N GLY A 135 10.82 -8.67 -16.21
CA GLY A 135 11.92 -9.19 -17.03
C GLY A 135 12.47 -8.18 -18.04
N VAL A 136 12.37 -6.89 -17.74
CA VAL A 136 13.00 -5.78 -18.46
C VAL A 136 14.33 -5.44 -17.81
N THR A 137 15.35 -5.17 -18.59
CA THR A 137 16.61 -4.62 -18.14
C THR A 137 16.62 -3.12 -18.40
N PHE A 138 17.00 -2.36 -17.39
CA PHE A 138 17.14 -0.92 -17.50
C PHE A 138 18.57 -0.55 -17.86
N ASN A 139 18.74 0.33 -18.86
CA ASN A 139 20.04 0.78 -19.35
C ASN A 139 20.15 2.30 -19.21
N VAL A 140 21.17 2.79 -18.54
CA VAL A 140 21.44 4.23 -18.48
C VAL A 140 21.99 4.71 -19.82
N ALA A 141 21.18 5.46 -20.55
CA ALA A 141 21.54 6.03 -21.84
C ALA A 141 22.43 7.27 -21.69
N SER A 142 22.16 8.07 -20.66
CA SER A 142 22.98 9.22 -20.32
C SER A 142 22.84 9.57 -18.83
N PHE A 143 23.91 10.09 -18.25
CA PHE A 143 23.87 10.71 -16.93
C PHE A 143 24.67 12.00 -16.98
N TYR A 144 23.98 13.12 -16.92
CA TYR A 144 24.55 14.45 -16.81
C TYR A 144 24.66 14.84 -15.35
N TYR A 145 25.85 15.26 -14.90
CA TYR A 145 26.07 15.72 -13.54
C TYR A 145 27.00 16.93 -13.54
N ALA A 146 26.52 18.11 -13.12
CA ALA A 146 27.21 19.37 -13.27
C ALA A 146 27.18 20.22 -11.99
N PRO A 147 27.80 19.79 -10.89
CA PRO A 147 28.01 20.63 -9.72
C PRO A 147 28.97 21.78 -10.09
N GLY A 148 28.60 23.01 -9.73
CA GLY A 148 29.49 24.18 -9.91
C GLY A 148 29.84 24.54 -11.37
N TRP A 149 28.92 24.34 -12.34
CA TRP A 149 29.07 24.66 -13.77
C TRP A 149 29.99 23.73 -14.56
N GLY A 150 30.48 22.65 -13.97
CA GLY A 150 31.27 21.64 -14.65
C GLY A 150 30.57 20.28 -14.67
N GLN A 151 30.60 19.58 -15.78
CA GLN A 151 30.19 18.17 -15.80
C GLN A 151 31.28 17.34 -15.10
N ILE A 152 30.88 16.50 -14.15
CA ILE A 152 31.80 15.52 -13.58
C ILE A 152 31.98 14.40 -14.62
N ALA A 153 33.21 14.12 -14.96
CA ALA A 153 33.57 12.91 -15.67
C ALA A 153 33.22 11.73 -14.74
N ASP A 154 32.60 10.71 -15.21
CA ASP A 154 32.21 9.51 -14.47
C ASP A 154 31.16 9.71 -13.35
N PRO A 155 29.92 10.15 -13.67
CA PRO A 155 28.83 10.05 -12.73
C PRO A 155 28.65 8.59 -12.29
N LYS A 156 28.53 8.39 -10.97
CA LYS A 156 28.54 7.04 -10.41
C LYS A 156 27.12 6.52 -10.25
N TYR A 157 26.88 5.38 -10.84
CA TYR A 157 25.68 4.60 -10.57
C TYR A 157 26.01 3.12 -10.64
N THR A 158 25.20 2.31 -9.96
CA THR A 158 25.17 0.86 -10.13
C THR A 158 23.75 0.45 -10.47
N TYR A 159 23.63 -0.61 -11.28
CA TYR A 159 22.34 -1.26 -11.51
C TYR A 159 22.52 -2.74 -11.22
N GLN A 160 21.81 -3.24 -10.23
CA GLN A 160 21.89 -4.64 -9.84
C GLN A 160 20.56 -5.09 -9.25
N ASN A 161 20.11 -6.27 -9.65
CA ASN A 161 18.86 -6.89 -9.15
C ASN A 161 17.61 -5.99 -9.26
N GLY A 162 17.51 -5.24 -10.37
CA GLY A 162 16.35 -4.34 -10.59
C GLY A 162 16.45 -2.99 -9.89
N ALA A 163 17.48 -2.74 -9.08
CA ALA A 163 17.67 -1.49 -8.36
C ALA A 163 18.81 -0.65 -8.94
N PHE A 164 18.59 0.67 -9.01
CA PHE A 164 19.64 1.65 -9.25
C PHE A 164 20.13 2.23 -7.93
N VAL A 165 21.44 2.41 -7.81
CA VAL A 165 22.04 3.28 -6.79
C VAL A 165 22.84 4.36 -7.50
N VAL A 166 22.41 5.61 -7.34
CA VAL A 166 23.03 6.79 -7.93
C VAL A 166 23.82 7.51 -6.84
N SER A 167 25.11 7.75 -7.07
CA SER A 167 25.97 8.45 -6.10
C SER A 167 26.29 9.85 -6.56
N LEU A 168 26.00 10.83 -5.74
CA LEU A 168 26.18 12.26 -5.96
C LEU A 168 27.17 12.82 -4.92
N PRO A 169 28.48 12.78 -5.22
CA PRO A 169 29.52 13.14 -4.23
C PRO A 169 29.56 14.63 -3.89
N GLU A 170 29.11 15.49 -4.80
CA GLU A 170 29.09 16.93 -4.60
C GLU A 170 27.66 17.46 -4.55
N ALA A 171 27.42 18.55 -3.82
CA ALA A 171 26.13 19.20 -3.78
C ALA A 171 25.80 19.91 -5.10
N THR A 172 24.54 19.90 -5.46
CA THR A 172 24.02 20.71 -6.57
C THR A 172 22.91 21.64 -6.06
N THR A 173 22.64 22.71 -6.80
CA THR A 173 21.58 23.68 -6.42
C THR A 173 20.31 23.51 -7.23
N ASP A 174 20.46 23.15 -8.49
CA ASP A 174 19.36 23.08 -9.43
C ASP A 174 19.04 21.64 -9.86
N GLN A 175 17.76 21.39 -10.08
CA GLN A 175 17.26 20.08 -10.46
C GLN A 175 17.98 19.46 -11.68
N TRP A 176 18.20 20.27 -12.72
CA TRP A 176 18.80 19.84 -13.97
C TRP A 176 20.30 19.52 -13.88
N GLN A 177 20.97 19.86 -12.77
CA GLN A 177 22.40 19.60 -12.59
C GLN A 177 22.74 18.12 -12.36
N ALA A 178 21.76 17.29 -12.11
CA ALA A 178 21.91 15.83 -12.09
C ALA A 178 20.72 15.16 -12.78
N GLN A 179 20.90 14.76 -14.04
CA GLN A 179 19.87 14.14 -14.87
C GLN A 179 20.32 12.78 -15.38
N MET A 180 19.50 11.77 -15.18
CA MET A 180 19.71 10.42 -15.72
C MET A 180 18.57 10.03 -16.66
N HIS A 181 18.93 9.61 -17.87
CA HIS A 181 17.98 9.00 -18.79
C HIS A 181 18.17 7.50 -18.81
N VAL A 182 17.11 6.77 -18.57
CA VAL A 182 17.11 5.31 -18.52
C VAL A 182 16.21 4.78 -19.64
N GLU A 183 16.80 3.97 -20.49
CA GLU A 183 16.12 3.26 -21.55
C GLU A 183 15.94 1.79 -21.17
N LEU A 184 15.04 1.12 -21.87
CA LEU A 184 14.67 -0.26 -21.63
C LEU A 184 15.23 -1.15 -22.76
N ASP A 185 15.59 -2.38 -22.43
CA ASP A 185 16.01 -3.37 -23.43
C ASP A 185 14.83 -3.93 -24.27
N LYS A 186 13.60 -3.60 -23.85
CA LYS A 186 12.36 -3.94 -24.56
C LYS A 186 11.56 -2.69 -24.86
N VAL A 187 10.96 -2.64 -26.03
CA VAL A 187 10.02 -1.58 -26.40
C VAL A 187 8.75 -1.73 -25.59
N ILE A 188 8.40 -0.68 -24.84
CA ILE A 188 7.12 -0.56 -24.16
C ILE A 188 6.35 0.60 -24.77
N ALA A 189 5.15 0.30 -25.29
CA ALA A 189 4.27 1.28 -25.90
C ALA A 189 3.04 1.53 -25.01
N LEU A 190 2.60 2.79 -24.95
CA LEU A 190 1.39 3.22 -24.26
C LEU A 190 0.42 3.87 -25.24
N SER A 191 -0.88 3.85 -24.93
CA SER A 191 -1.95 4.37 -25.77
C SER A 191 -2.79 5.42 -25.04
N VAL A 192 -3.30 6.39 -25.78
CA VAL A 192 -4.27 7.37 -25.29
C VAL A 192 -5.62 6.75 -24.89
N ASP A 193 -5.92 5.56 -25.39
CA ASP A 193 -7.20 4.87 -25.15
C ASP A 193 -7.22 4.12 -23.80
N LYS A 194 -6.12 4.19 -23.06
CA LYS A 194 -5.93 3.47 -21.79
C LYS A 194 -5.54 4.42 -20.68
N THR A 195 -5.70 3.93 -19.46
CA THR A 195 -5.15 4.56 -18.26
C THR A 195 -4.12 3.62 -17.64
N TYR A 196 -3.19 4.19 -16.88
CA TYR A 196 -2.05 3.43 -16.34
C TYR A 196 -1.86 3.68 -14.86
N ASP A 197 -1.32 2.67 -14.20
CA ASP A 197 -0.82 2.71 -12.83
C ASP A 197 0.70 2.56 -12.87
N PHE A 198 1.40 3.32 -12.04
CA PHE A 198 2.86 3.28 -11.93
C PHE A 198 3.29 3.42 -10.49
N SER A 199 4.37 2.73 -10.12
CA SER A 199 5.05 2.95 -8.85
C SER A 199 6.55 2.72 -8.96
N VAL A 200 7.30 3.38 -8.07
CA VAL A 200 8.72 3.19 -7.82
C VAL A 200 9.01 3.53 -6.36
N ILE A 201 9.89 2.77 -5.73
CA ILE A 201 10.37 3.07 -4.37
C ILE A 201 11.69 3.83 -4.49
N ILE A 202 11.79 4.98 -3.81
CA ILE A 202 12.99 5.81 -3.81
C ILE A 202 13.43 6.07 -2.38
N THR A 203 14.73 5.90 -2.14
CA THR A 203 15.38 6.19 -0.86
C THR A 203 16.55 7.11 -1.10
N SER A 204 16.71 8.15 -0.30
CA SER A 204 17.89 9.03 -0.30
C SER A 204 18.62 8.93 1.03
N THR A 205 19.95 8.88 1.02
CA THR A 205 20.76 8.88 2.25
C THR A 205 20.75 10.21 2.98
N THR A 206 20.45 11.30 2.28
CA THR A 206 20.30 12.65 2.84
C THR A 206 18.89 13.17 2.59
N LYS A 207 18.48 14.24 3.27
CA LYS A 207 17.26 14.93 2.93
C LYS A 207 17.37 15.54 1.54
N HIS A 208 16.39 15.27 0.68
CA HIS A 208 16.42 15.73 -0.71
C HIS A 208 15.20 16.62 -1.01
N PRO A 209 15.36 17.83 -1.57
CA PRO A 209 14.25 18.77 -1.81
C PRO A 209 13.29 18.29 -2.90
N GLY A 210 13.73 17.39 -3.76
CA GLY A 210 12.85 16.76 -4.74
C GLY A 210 13.62 15.96 -5.79
N VAL A 211 13.25 14.69 -5.90
CA VAL A 211 13.62 13.82 -7.02
C VAL A 211 12.48 13.87 -8.03
N THR A 212 12.79 14.02 -9.32
CA THR A 212 11.81 13.94 -10.39
C THR A 212 11.86 12.58 -11.06
N VAL A 213 10.69 11.97 -11.24
CA VAL A 213 10.50 10.79 -12.07
C VAL A 213 9.55 11.16 -13.20
N LYS A 214 9.98 10.94 -14.45
CA LYS A 214 9.20 11.23 -15.65
C LYS A 214 9.16 10.00 -16.54
N VAL A 215 7.97 9.53 -16.84
CA VAL A 215 7.71 8.40 -17.75
C VAL A 215 7.37 9.01 -19.12
N GLN A 216 8.28 8.91 -20.08
CA GLN A 216 8.20 9.67 -21.33
C GLN A 216 8.58 8.86 -22.56
N GLN A 217 8.26 9.44 -23.74
CA GLN A 217 8.65 8.94 -25.04
C GLN A 217 10.18 9.07 -25.23
N LYS A 218 10.82 8.02 -25.70
CA LYS A 218 12.21 8.06 -26.14
C LYS A 218 12.34 8.99 -27.35
N GLY A 219 13.28 9.92 -27.28
CA GLY A 219 13.54 10.91 -28.36
C GLY A 219 12.57 12.09 -28.38
N ASP A 220 11.60 12.17 -27.48
CA ASP A 220 10.69 13.33 -27.33
C ASP A 220 10.45 13.64 -25.86
N ASP A 221 10.97 14.77 -25.40
CA ASP A 221 10.87 15.19 -24.01
C ASP A 221 9.53 15.85 -23.64
N ASN A 222 8.67 16.10 -24.64
CA ASN A 222 7.37 16.71 -24.44
C ASN A 222 6.22 15.70 -24.33
N THR A 223 6.44 14.46 -24.77
CA THR A 223 5.45 13.40 -24.70
C THR A 223 5.72 12.50 -23.48
N PHE A 224 4.89 12.60 -22.45
CA PHE A 224 5.01 11.85 -21.19
C PHE A 224 3.66 11.64 -20.53
N ILE A 225 3.52 10.56 -19.74
CA ILE A 225 2.29 10.29 -18.98
C ILE A 225 2.33 10.88 -17.57
N ASN A 226 3.50 11.08 -17.03
CA ASN A 226 3.66 11.68 -15.70
C ASN A 226 5.04 12.32 -15.55
N MET A 227 5.05 13.40 -14.79
CA MET A 227 6.27 14.04 -14.31
C MET A 227 5.98 14.58 -12.90
N GLN A 228 6.73 14.12 -11.93
CA GLN A 228 6.52 14.56 -10.57
C GLN A 228 7.85 14.76 -9.84
N ARG A 229 7.88 15.81 -9.00
CA ARG A 229 8.98 16.09 -8.09
C ARG A 229 8.54 15.81 -6.66
N VAL A 230 9.24 14.91 -5.97
CA VAL A 230 8.91 14.48 -4.61
C VAL A 230 10.08 14.68 -3.68
N ALA A 231 9.85 15.39 -2.57
CA ALA A 231 10.84 15.53 -1.51
C ALA A 231 11.01 14.22 -0.74
N LEU A 232 12.25 13.91 -0.37
CA LEU A 232 12.61 12.72 0.39
C LEU A 232 13.20 13.10 1.73
N ASP A 233 12.85 12.38 2.77
CA ASP A 233 13.51 12.42 4.06
C ASP A 233 14.71 11.45 4.07
N ALA A 234 15.72 11.75 4.89
CA ALA A 234 16.95 10.96 4.90
C ALA A 234 16.71 9.54 5.38
N ASN A 235 17.16 8.55 4.62
CA ASN A 235 17.06 7.12 4.89
C ASN A 235 15.63 6.59 5.05
N GLU A 236 14.63 7.34 4.59
CA GLU A 236 13.24 6.89 4.58
C GLU A 236 12.82 6.47 3.16
N PRO A 237 12.54 5.18 2.91
CA PRO A 237 11.99 4.73 1.65
C PRO A 237 10.65 5.41 1.38
N LYS A 238 10.45 5.90 0.16
CA LYS A 238 9.20 6.51 -0.25
C LYS A 238 8.72 5.87 -1.55
N CYS A 239 7.52 5.29 -1.53
CA CYS A 239 6.89 4.81 -2.74
C CYS A 239 6.20 5.98 -3.45
N ILE A 240 6.66 6.29 -4.64
CA ILE A 240 6.05 7.27 -5.54
C ILE A 240 5.15 6.48 -6.49
N TRP A 241 3.88 6.86 -6.57
CA TRP A 241 2.92 6.15 -7.39
C TRP A 241 1.84 7.04 -7.97
N PHE A 242 1.30 6.63 -9.08
CA PHE A 242 0.04 7.16 -9.61
C PHE A 242 -0.86 6.01 -10.07
N SER A 243 -2.14 6.29 -10.16
CA SER A 243 -3.11 5.32 -10.63
C SER A 243 -4.19 6.01 -11.45
N ASN A 244 -4.67 5.27 -12.45
CA ASN A 244 -5.72 5.70 -13.36
C ASN A 244 -5.37 7.00 -14.11
N VAL A 245 -4.09 7.18 -14.44
CA VAL A 245 -3.61 8.34 -15.19
C VAL A 245 -3.86 8.10 -16.70
N PRO A 246 -4.48 9.05 -17.40
CA PRO A 246 -4.67 8.94 -18.85
C PRO A 246 -3.36 8.71 -19.58
N GLY A 247 -3.36 7.75 -20.49
CA GLY A 247 -2.22 7.47 -21.34
C GLY A 247 -2.02 8.55 -22.39
N VAL A 248 -0.83 8.55 -22.96
CA VAL A 248 -0.47 9.27 -24.18
C VAL A 248 0.16 8.29 -25.16
N ASN A 249 0.26 8.65 -26.43
CA ASN A 249 0.89 7.78 -27.43
C ASN A 249 2.41 7.78 -27.22
N ILE A 250 2.89 6.76 -26.53
CA ILE A 250 4.32 6.44 -26.39
C ILE A 250 4.58 5.19 -27.20
N THR A 251 5.50 5.25 -28.13
CA THR A 251 5.88 4.10 -28.98
C THR A 251 7.10 3.37 -28.45
N ASP A 252 7.94 4.04 -27.64
CA ASP A 252 9.09 3.49 -26.97
C ASP A 252 9.35 4.30 -25.68
N LEU A 253 9.14 3.68 -24.53
CA LEU A 253 9.18 4.32 -23.23
C LEU A 253 10.63 4.45 -22.73
N LYS A 254 10.93 5.58 -22.10
CA LYS A 254 12.12 5.80 -21.26
C LYS A 254 11.73 6.49 -19.94
N PHE A 255 12.65 6.49 -18.99
CA PHE A 255 12.58 7.36 -17.84
C PHE A 255 13.52 8.56 -18.00
N ALA A 256 13.09 9.71 -17.54
CA ALA A 256 13.96 10.83 -17.23
C ALA A 256 13.87 11.10 -15.72
N LEU A 257 15.02 11.11 -15.08
CA LEU A 257 15.18 11.22 -13.64
C LEU A 257 16.06 12.41 -13.33
N ASP A 258 15.57 13.32 -12.47
CA ASP A 258 16.34 14.48 -12.04
C ASP A 258 16.60 14.38 -10.53
N PHE A 259 17.86 14.44 -10.17
CA PHE A 259 18.35 14.30 -8.80
C PHE A 259 19.03 15.57 -8.27
N GLY A 260 19.08 16.65 -9.05
CA GLY A 260 19.74 17.89 -8.65
C GLY A 260 19.02 18.63 -7.51
N GLY A 261 19.77 19.42 -6.78
CA GLY A 261 19.39 20.02 -5.51
C GLY A 261 19.80 19.17 -4.31
N ASN A 262 20.62 18.14 -4.55
CA ASN A 262 21.15 17.24 -3.52
C ASN A 262 22.22 17.90 -2.63
N GLU A 263 22.34 17.39 -1.41
CA GLU A 263 23.50 17.60 -0.56
C GLU A 263 24.71 16.81 -1.07
N ALA A 264 25.93 17.16 -0.61
CA ALA A 264 27.12 16.37 -0.94
C ALA A 264 27.05 14.97 -0.31
N ASN A 265 27.65 13.99 -0.98
CA ASN A 265 27.65 12.58 -0.57
C ASN A 265 26.25 11.97 -0.41
N THR A 266 25.36 12.30 -1.32
CA THR A 266 24.01 11.73 -1.38
C THR A 266 24.02 10.49 -2.27
N ASP A 267 23.52 9.37 -1.75
CA ASP A 267 23.17 8.21 -2.57
C ASP A 267 21.64 8.13 -2.68
N ILE A 268 21.14 7.85 -3.87
CA ILE A 268 19.73 7.68 -4.17
C ILE A 268 19.50 6.28 -4.73
N THR A 269 18.68 5.49 -4.04
CA THR A 269 18.27 4.16 -4.49
C THR A 269 16.88 4.25 -5.13
N LEU A 270 16.73 3.63 -6.31
CA LEU A 270 15.43 3.46 -6.99
C LEU A 270 15.23 1.98 -7.24
N GLU A 271 14.10 1.45 -6.79
CA GLU A 271 13.79 0.03 -6.86
C GLU A 271 12.28 -0.22 -7.03
N SER A 272 11.91 -1.46 -7.30
CA SER A 272 10.51 -1.91 -7.40
C SER A 272 9.69 -1.10 -8.41
N PHE A 273 10.16 -1.05 -9.65
CA PHE A 273 9.44 -0.39 -10.73
C PHE A 273 8.26 -1.23 -11.19
N VAL A 274 7.06 -0.65 -11.16
CA VAL A 274 5.84 -1.27 -11.68
C VAL A 274 5.14 -0.30 -12.61
N LEU A 275 4.76 -0.78 -13.79
CA LEU A 275 3.87 -0.08 -14.72
C LEU A 275 2.85 -1.07 -15.26
N LYS A 276 1.57 -0.76 -15.19
CA LYS A 276 0.52 -1.62 -15.73
C LYS A 276 -0.64 -0.83 -16.31
N ASP A 277 -1.39 -1.46 -17.21
CA ASP A 277 -2.70 -0.99 -17.62
C ASP A 277 -3.64 -1.03 -16.40
N HIS A 278 -4.29 0.10 -16.10
CA HIS A 278 -5.21 0.22 -14.97
C HIS A 278 -6.37 -0.79 -15.03
N ALA A 279 -6.76 -1.24 -16.21
CA ALA A 279 -7.80 -2.25 -16.40
C ALA A 279 -7.38 -3.64 -15.87
N ASN A 280 -6.08 -3.88 -15.68
CA ASN A 280 -5.55 -5.15 -15.22
C ASN A 280 -5.51 -5.19 -13.68
N ASP A 281 -6.29 -6.09 -13.10
CA ASP A 281 -6.21 -6.40 -11.67
C ASP A 281 -5.38 -7.67 -11.46
N ASP A 282 -4.21 -7.51 -10.82
CA ASP A 282 -3.33 -8.63 -10.48
C ASP A 282 -3.77 -9.38 -9.22
N GLY A 283 -4.85 -8.92 -8.62
CA GLY A 283 -5.39 -9.54 -7.44
C GLY A 283 -4.67 -9.23 -6.14
N THR A 284 -3.69 -8.36 -6.16
CA THR A 284 -2.95 -7.99 -4.95
C THR A 284 -3.86 -7.16 -4.06
N GLU A 285 -3.95 -7.55 -2.82
CA GLU A 285 -4.53 -6.70 -1.78
C GLU A 285 -3.56 -5.57 -1.47
N ILE A 286 -4.11 -4.42 -1.03
CA ILE A 286 -3.30 -3.35 -0.47
C ILE A 286 -2.61 -3.96 0.75
N PRO A 287 -1.27 -3.97 0.81
CA PRO A 287 -0.59 -4.52 1.98
C PRO A 287 -1.07 -3.79 3.22
N GLU A 288 -1.49 -4.52 4.24
CA GLU A 288 -1.57 -3.95 5.57
C GLU A 288 -0.15 -3.55 5.98
N VAL A 289 -0.07 -2.37 6.64
CA VAL A 289 1.17 -1.75 7.09
C VAL A 289 2.12 -2.77 7.72
N GLN A 290 3.24 -3.09 7.05
CA GLN A 290 4.33 -3.88 7.61
C GLN A 290 5.53 -2.95 7.83
N GLU A 291 5.99 -2.81 9.05
CA GLU A 291 7.15 -2.00 9.38
C GLU A 291 8.48 -2.72 9.02
N PRO A 292 9.50 -1.99 8.46
CA PRO A 292 9.48 -0.61 8.05
C PRO A 292 8.85 -0.45 6.65
N GLU A 293 7.89 0.47 6.54
CA GLU A 293 7.18 0.72 5.28
C GLU A 293 7.75 1.89 4.50
N PRO A 294 7.79 1.79 3.15
CA PRO A 294 8.00 2.97 2.34
C PRO A 294 6.83 3.94 2.57
N SER A 295 7.14 5.21 2.78
CA SER A 295 6.10 6.26 2.82
C SER A 295 5.45 6.36 1.46
N TRP A 296 4.16 6.05 1.36
CA TRP A 296 3.43 6.12 0.12
C TRP A 296 3.07 7.55 -0.24
N VAL A 297 3.52 7.99 -1.39
CA VAL A 297 3.19 9.31 -1.94
C VAL A 297 2.44 9.11 -3.24
N LYS A 298 1.17 9.51 -3.26
CA LYS A 298 0.39 9.55 -4.49
C LYS A 298 0.84 10.74 -5.33
N VAL A 299 1.19 10.47 -6.59
CA VAL A 299 1.56 11.46 -7.59
C VAL A 299 0.59 11.37 -8.77
N GLY A 300 -0.02 12.49 -9.11
CA GLY A 300 -0.97 12.59 -10.22
C GLY A 300 -2.31 13.17 -9.84
#